data_13262007d482ddffd2d1e80373f1982e
#
_entry.id   13262007d482ddffd2d1e80373f1982e
#
_cell.length_a   1.000
_cell.length_b   1.000
_cell.length_c   1.000
_cell.angle_alpha   90.00
_cell.angle_beta   90.00
_cell.angle_gamma   90.00
#
_symmetry.space_group_name_H-M   'P 1'
#
loop_
_entity.id
_entity.type
_entity.pdbx_description
1 polymer ?
#
loop_
_entity_poly.entity_id
_entity_poly.type
_entity_poly.pdbx_seq_one_letter_code
_entity_poly.pdbx_strand_id
1 'polypeptide(L)'
;MKTGVRKSISLLLACVTALSCLLTTSFSNEVSAASDVTVNLSAEKQLIRGFGGMNHPVWTTDLTAAQRETVFGNSNNQLGFSVLRIHVDEDPNNWYKELPTAQSAIAHGAIVFATPWNPPSNMTETFNHNGDTTAKRLRYDKYAAYAQHLNDFVTYMKNNGVELYAISVQNEPDYAHTWTWWTPEEMLRFMKENAGSINSRVMAPESFSYLKNMSDPILNDAQALANMDILGAHTYGTPFSSFAYPLFKQKGGGKELWMTEVYYPNSDANSADRWPEALDVAYHMHNAMVEGDFQTYVWWYIRRQYGPLKEDGTISKRGYSMAQFSKFVRPGYVRVDATKNPDTNVFVSAYKGSSKVVIVAINRGTSAVNQRFVLQNGTASQVTPYVTDGTRNAAAQSNISVSNGAFTAQLPAQSVTTFVGDYSTGGTGGSSSTTYEAETGTTLTNAATETLYSGYNGTGYVNFNAYSDAAIQWNNVYCAVAGTKNVKFRYALASGTRNLDVYVNGTKVISNAAFAATGSWTAWGEKTIQVAMNSGTNTIRVVTTGTEGPNIDSINVSAQ
;
A
#
# COMPACT_ATOMS: atom_id res chain seq x y z
N MET A 1 83.65 -59.39 -13.02
CA MET A 1 84.90 -58.62 -12.94
C MET A 1 84.77 -57.49 -11.99
N LYS A 2 85.59 -57.51 -10.96
CA LYS A 2 86.09 -56.41 -10.11
C LYS A 2 85.10 -55.51 -9.40
N THR A 3 84.88 -55.76 -8.09
CA THR A 3 85.60 -55.14 -6.95
C THR A 3 85.21 -53.69 -6.75
N GLY A 4 84.64 -53.29 -5.71
CA GLY A 4 84.90 -53.39 -4.28
C GLY A 4 84.95 -51.99 -3.75
N VAL A 5 84.50 -51.77 -2.62
CA VAL A 5 85.14 -51.36 -1.37
C VAL A 5 84.11 -50.67 -0.45
N ARG A 6 83.99 -51.29 0.71
CA ARG A 6 83.35 -50.76 1.92
C ARG A 6 84.05 -49.52 2.46
N LYS A 7 83.34 -48.59 3.00
CA LYS A 7 83.77 -47.94 4.27
C LYS A 7 82.58 -47.46 5.04
N SER A 8 82.45 -48.05 6.21
CA SER A 8 81.59 -47.60 7.33
C SER A 8 82.26 -46.43 8.05
N ILE A 9 81.52 -45.47 8.51
CA ILE A 9 81.82 -44.63 9.68
C ILE A 9 80.52 -44.14 10.31
N SER A 10 80.27 -44.68 11.46
CA SER A 10 79.71 -44.26 12.74
C SER A 10 78.86 -42.98 12.85
N LEU A 11 77.63 -43.17 13.31
CA LEU A 11 76.94 -42.58 14.47
C LEU A 11 77.36 -41.19 14.92
N LEU A 12 76.44 -40.22 14.79
CA LEU A 12 76.17 -39.26 15.86
C LEU A 12 74.64 -38.94 15.90
N LEU A 13 74.07 -39.32 17.00
CA LEU A 13 72.64 -39.07 17.40
C LEU A 13 72.53 -37.60 17.81
N ALA A 14 71.77 -36.79 17.08
CA ALA A 14 71.31 -35.50 17.55
C ALA A 14 69.84 -35.45 17.36
N CYS A 15 69.12 -35.58 18.48
CA CYS A 15 67.68 -35.27 18.61
C CYS A 15 67.46 -33.80 18.31
N VAL A 16 66.87 -33.49 17.17
CA VAL A 16 66.23 -32.20 16.91
C VAL A 16 64.71 -32.46 16.93
N THR A 17 64.10 -32.20 18.05
CA THR A 17 62.62 -32.09 18.18
C THR A 17 62.19 -30.91 17.34
N ALA A 18 61.77 -31.15 16.11
CA ALA A 18 61.01 -30.16 15.32
C ALA A 18 59.61 -30.06 15.88
N LEU A 19 59.38 -29.03 16.66
CA LEU A 19 58.07 -28.57 17.09
C LEU A 19 57.36 -27.98 15.87
N SER A 20 56.61 -28.80 15.12
CA SER A 20 55.74 -28.35 14.07
C SER A 20 54.56 -27.61 14.72
N CYS A 21 54.67 -26.30 14.89
CA CYS A 21 53.50 -25.43 15.09
C CYS A 21 52.62 -25.52 13.84
N LEU A 22 51.60 -26.35 13.88
CA LEU A 22 50.46 -26.21 13.01
C LEU A 22 49.77 -24.87 13.38
N LEU A 23 50.10 -23.82 12.65
CA LEU A 23 49.27 -22.64 12.51
C LEU A 23 48.00 -23.09 11.79
N THR A 24 47.00 -23.55 12.55
CA THR A 24 45.60 -23.52 12.09
C THR A 24 45.21 -22.06 11.98
N THR A 25 45.39 -21.46 10.80
CA THR A 25 44.67 -20.24 10.45
C THR A 25 43.18 -20.63 10.42
N SER A 26 42.53 -20.46 11.55
CA SER A 26 41.09 -20.35 11.59
C SER A 26 40.75 -19.13 10.72
N PHE A 27 40.38 -19.38 9.46
CA PHE A 27 39.59 -18.39 8.74
C PHE A 27 38.25 -18.32 9.51
N SER A 28 38.19 -17.44 10.51
CA SER A 28 36.92 -16.92 10.93
C SER A 28 36.42 -16.19 9.68
N ASN A 29 35.51 -16.83 8.95
CA ASN A 29 34.57 -16.07 8.16
C ASN A 29 33.92 -15.11 9.16
N GLU A 30 34.41 -13.90 9.25
CA GLU A 30 33.65 -12.81 9.84
C GLU A 30 32.39 -12.73 9.00
N VAL A 31 31.31 -13.33 9.53
CA VAL A 31 29.97 -13.06 9.03
C VAL A 31 29.82 -11.57 9.30
N SER A 32 29.99 -10.76 8.26
CA SER A 32 29.72 -9.33 8.34
C SER A 32 28.33 -9.19 8.95
N ALA A 33 28.26 -8.62 10.13
CA ALA A 33 26.97 -8.38 10.74
C ALA A 33 26.17 -7.49 9.80
N ALA A 34 24.95 -7.91 9.44
CA ALA A 34 24.06 -7.09 8.63
C ALA A 34 23.93 -5.70 9.28
N SER A 35 23.94 -4.66 8.47
CA SER A 35 23.75 -3.30 8.98
C SER A 35 22.34 -3.16 9.59
N ASP A 36 22.19 -2.27 10.58
CA ASP A 36 20.89 -2.00 11.17
C ASP A 36 19.86 -1.58 10.09
N VAL A 37 18.65 -2.11 10.21
CA VAL A 37 17.50 -1.60 9.45
C VAL A 37 16.90 -0.45 10.25
N THR A 38 17.10 0.76 9.77
CA THR A 38 16.39 1.94 10.28
C THR A 38 15.04 2.06 9.58
N VAL A 39 13.95 2.17 10.35
CA VAL A 39 12.58 2.42 9.86
C VAL A 39 12.15 3.78 10.36
N ASN A 40 12.04 4.77 9.48
CA ASN A 40 11.64 6.14 9.84
C ASN A 40 10.14 6.34 9.63
N LEU A 41 9.37 6.26 10.73
CA LEU A 41 7.91 6.29 10.69
C LEU A 41 7.33 7.68 10.33
N SER A 42 8.13 8.75 10.32
CA SER A 42 7.70 10.08 9.87
C SER A 42 8.03 10.37 8.40
N ALA A 43 8.91 9.58 7.76
CA ALA A 43 9.32 9.79 6.38
C ALA A 43 8.40 9.02 5.42
N GLU A 44 7.21 9.54 5.18
CA GLU A 44 6.19 8.91 4.35
C GLU A 44 6.54 8.93 2.86
N LYS A 45 6.17 7.87 2.17
CA LYS A 45 6.28 7.67 0.73
C LYS A 45 4.87 7.54 0.12
N GLN A 46 4.65 6.59 -0.79
CA GLN A 46 3.34 6.40 -1.42
C GLN A 46 2.30 5.79 -0.48
N LEU A 47 1.05 6.19 -0.71
CA LEU A 47 -0.13 5.53 -0.14
C LEU A 47 -0.35 4.17 -0.82
N ILE A 48 -0.62 3.12 -0.05
CA ILE A 48 -0.91 1.80 -0.57
C ILE A 48 -2.42 1.66 -0.80
N ARG A 49 -2.81 1.33 -2.03
CA ARG A 49 -4.20 1.04 -2.39
C ARG A 49 -4.55 -0.42 -2.18
N GLY A 50 -3.58 -1.31 -2.31
CA GLY A 50 -3.75 -2.73 -2.01
C GLY A 50 -3.03 -3.68 -2.93
N PHE A 51 -3.30 -4.96 -2.73
CA PHE A 51 -2.71 -6.08 -3.45
C PHE A 51 -3.82 -7.01 -3.92
N GLY A 52 -3.67 -7.61 -5.09
CA GLY A 52 -4.72 -8.46 -5.60
C GLY A 52 -4.38 -9.19 -6.89
N GLY A 53 -5.40 -9.45 -7.70
CA GLY A 53 -5.21 -10.16 -8.96
C GLY A 53 -6.41 -10.02 -9.89
N MET A 54 -6.28 -10.64 -11.06
CA MET A 54 -7.29 -10.71 -12.11
C MET A 54 -8.16 -11.95 -11.94
N ASN A 55 -9.47 -11.80 -12.02
CA ASN A 55 -10.40 -12.88 -12.35
C ASN A 55 -10.96 -12.61 -13.75
N HIS A 56 -10.99 -13.62 -14.62
CA HIS A 56 -11.40 -13.48 -16.01
C HIS A 56 -12.36 -14.60 -16.40
N PRO A 57 -13.63 -14.55 -15.99
CA PRO A 57 -14.60 -15.65 -16.14
C PRO A 57 -14.98 -15.96 -17.59
N VAL A 58 -14.69 -15.03 -18.54
CA VAL A 58 -14.92 -15.29 -19.97
C VAL A 58 -13.86 -16.24 -20.54
N TRP A 59 -12.60 -16.12 -20.11
CA TRP A 59 -11.50 -16.98 -20.58
C TRP A 59 -11.24 -18.19 -19.69
N THR A 60 -11.66 -18.11 -18.43
CA THR A 60 -11.52 -19.19 -17.44
C THR A 60 -12.87 -19.38 -16.75
N THR A 61 -12.99 -20.40 -15.93
CA THR A 61 -14.17 -20.51 -15.05
C THR A 61 -14.06 -19.51 -13.91
N ASP A 62 -15.18 -18.93 -13.47
CA ASP A 62 -15.23 -18.03 -12.34
C ASP A 62 -14.77 -18.71 -11.04
N LEU A 63 -14.33 -17.91 -10.08
CA LEU A 63 -14.04 -18.39 -8.72
C LEU A 63 -15.32 -18.88 -8.05
N THR A 64 -15.25 -20.01 -7.36
CA THR A 64 -16.35 -20.47 -6.51
C THR A 64 -16.51 -19.55 -5.28
N ALA A 65 -17.64 -19.61 -4.58
CA ALA A 65 -17.87 -18.84 -3.36
C ALA A 65 -16.78 -19.10 -2.29
N ALA A 66 -16.37 -20.36 -2.12
CA ALA A 66 -15.29 -20.73 -1.19
C ALA A 66 -13.92 -20.14 -1.62
N GLN A 67 -13.63 -20.12 -2.93
CA GLN A 67 -12.39 -19.53 -3.45
C GLN A 67 -12.39 -18.01 -3.29
N ARG A 68 -13.51 -17.32 -3.50
CA ARG A 68 -13.65 -15.88 -3.25
C ARG A 68 -13.39 -15.55 -1.79
N GLU A 69 -13.96 -16.32 -0.86
CA GLU A 69 -13.69 -16.21 0.58
C GLU A 69 -12.20 -16.41 0.89
N THR A 70 -11.54 -17.40 0.29
CA THR A 70 -10.11 -17.63 0.45
C THR A 70 -9.27 -16.46 -0.08
N VAL A 71 -9.68 -15.83 -1.19
CA VAL A 71 -8.94 -14.76 -1.84
C VAL A 71 -9.10 -13.43 -1.11
N PHE A 72 -10.34 -13.02 -0.82
CA PHE A 72 -10.63 -11.68 -0.29
C PHE A 72 -10.73 -11.62 1.23
N GLY A 73 -11.02 -12.74 1.91
CA GLY A 73 -10.98 -12.83 3.36
C GLY A 73 -9.58 -12.60 3.92
N ASN A 74 -9.47 -12.16 5.19
CA ASN A 74 -8.19 -11.85 5.84
C ASN A 74 -7.96 -12.65 7.13
N SER A 75 -8.65 -13.77 7.32
CA SER A 75 -8.43 -14.73 8.40
C SER A 75 -7.27 -15.69 8.11
N ASN A 76 -7.01 -16.66 8.99
CA ASN A 76 -6.03 -17.71 8.73
C ASN A 76 -6.38 -18.46 7.43
N ASN A 77 -5.36 -18.84 6.67
CA ASN A 77 -5.50 -19.51 5.37
C ASN A 77 -6.34 -18.73 4.33
N GLN A 78 -6.27 -17.42 4.38
CA GLN A 78 -6.84 -16.50 3.38
C GLN A 78 -5.75 -15.56 2.87
N LEU A 79 -5.91 -15.04 1.64
CA LEU A 79 -4.90 -14.20 0.99
C LEU A 79 -4.97 -12.71 1.38
N GLY A 80 -6.13 -12.24 1.85
CA GLY A 80 -6.33 -10.84 2.19
C GLY A 80 -6.25 -9.88 1.01
N PHE A 81 -6.57 -10.34 -0.21
CA PHE A 81 -6.57 -9.47 -1.38
C PHE A 81 -7.59 -8.36 -1.23
N SER A 82 -7.20 -7.16 -1.62
CA SER A 82 -7.99 -5.94 -1.48
C SER A 82 -8.14 -5.18 -2.80
N VAL A 83 -7.67 -5.76 -3.91
CA VAL A 83 -7.83 -5.23 -5.27
C VAL A 83 -8.26 -6.38 -6.18
N LEU A 84 -9.32 -6.16 -6.96
CA LEU A 84 -9.75 -7.06 -8.02
C LEU A 84 -9.70 -6.34 -9.35
N ARG A 85 -9.04 -6.96 -10.34
CA ARG A 85 -9.13 -6.58 -11.75
C ARG A 85 -10.14 -7.46 -12.46
N ILE A 86 -11.02 -6.88 -13.27
CA ILE A 86 -12.04 -7.56 -14.05
C ILE A 86 -11.97 -7.15 -15.53
N HIS A 87 -12.62 -7.93 -16.39
CA HIS A 87 -12.66 -7.71 -17.84
C HIS A 87 -13.84 -6.83 -18.25
N VAL A 88 -13.61 -5.90 -19.18
CA VAL A 88 -14.67 -5.26 -19.95
C VAL A 88 -14.79 -6.01 -21.27
N ASP A 89 -15.75 -6.93 -21.35
CA ASP A 89 -15.99 -7.69 -22.58
C ASP A 89 -16.56 -6.77 -23.67
N GLU A 90 -16.10 -6.97 -24.91
CA GLU A 90 -16.60 -6.25 -26.08
C GLU A 90 -18.09 -6.54 -26.40
N ASP A 91 -18.62 -7.69 -25.93
CA ASP A 91 -20.03 -8.04 -25.99
C ASP A 91 -20.72 -7.83 -24.63
N PRO A 92 -21.65 -6.86 -24.52
CA PRO A 92 -22.37 -6.59 -23.27
C PRO A 92 -23.14 -7.80 -22.71
N ASN A 93 -23.47 -8.79 -23.53
CA ASN A 93 -24.12 -10.02 -23.08
C ASN A 93 -23.23 -10.89 -22.17
N ASN A 94 -21.94 -10.61 -22.08
CA ASN A 94 -21.01 -11.31 -21.20
C ASN A 94 -20.75 -10.61 -19.88
N TRP A 95 -21.12 -9.33 -19.71
CA TRP A 95 -20.79 -8.51 -18.54
C TRP A 95 -21.27 -9.11 -17.20
N TYR A 96 -22.40 -9.83 -17.21
CA TYR A 96 -22.95 -10.48 -16.02
C TYR A 96 -21.99 -11.50 -15.39
N LYS A 97 -21.05 -12.05 -16.18
CA LYS A 97 -20.07 -13.04 -15.69
C LYS A 97 -19.10 -12.45 -14.68
N GLU A 98 -18.84 -11.14 -14.76
CA GLU A 98 -17.92 -10.45 -13.83
C GLU A 98 -18.56 -10.19 -12.45
N LEU A 99 -19.91 -10.16 -12.36
CA LEU A 99 -20.62 -9.73 -11.15
C LEU A 99 -20.33 -10.58 -9.91
N PRO A 100 -20.39 -11.92 -9.93
CA PRO A 100 -20.34 -12.70 -8.69
C PRO A 100 -19.04 -12.51 -7.93
N THR A 101 -17.89 -12.47 -8.63
CA THR A 101 -16.59 -12.26 -7.98
C THR A 101 -16.38 -10.80 -7.60
N ALA A 102 -16.82 -9.84 -8.42
CA ALA A 102 -16.73 -8.42 -8.11
C ALA A 102 -17.58 -8.03 -6.88
N GLN A 103 -18.82 -8.52 -6.79
CA GLN A 103 -19.70 -8.30 -5.62
C GLN A 103 -19.09 -8.88 -4.34
N SER A 104 -18.51 -10.09 -4.42
CA SER A 104 -17.82 -10.71 -3.29
C SER A 104 -16.58 -9.91 -2.86
N ALA A 105 -15.78 -9.40 -3.81
CA ALA A 105 -14.62 -8.57 -3.53
C ALA A 105 -15.03 -7.28 -2.76
N ILE A 106 -16.06 -6.57 -3.24
CA ILE A 106 -16.59 -5.37 -2.58
C ILE A 106 -17.12 -5.69 -1.18
N ALA A 107 -17.84 -6.81 -1.01
CA ALA A 107 -18.36 -7.23 0.30
C ALA A 107 -17.22 -7.45 1.33
N HIS A 108 -16.01 -7.79 0.87
CA HIS A 108 -14.81 -7.91 1.70
C HIS A 108 -14.00 -6.60 1.80
N GLY A 109 -14.50 -5.49 1.24
CA GLY A 109 -13.82 -4.19 1.27
C GLY A 109 -12.72 -4.01 0.24
N ALA A 110 -12.64 -4.86 -0.78
CA ALA A 110 -11.73 -4.69 -1.89
C ALA A 110 -12.25 -3.63 -2.87
N ILE A 111 -11.33 -2.92 -3.53
CA ILE A 111 -11.65 -2.08 -4.68
C ILE A 111 -11.62 -2.93 -5.96
N VAL A 112 -12.47 -2.56 -6.92
CA VAL A 112 -12.60 -3.23 -8.22
C VAL A 112 -12.29 -2.24 -9.33
N PHE A 113 -11.41 -2.61 -10.26
CA PHE A 113 -11.19 -1.86 -11.49
C PHE A 113 -11.33 -2.77 -12.71
N ALA A 114 -11.64 -2.18 -13.86
CA ALA A 114 -11.96 -2.93 -15.06
C ALA A 114 -11.08 -2.53 -16.24
N THR A 115 -10.72 -3.51 -17.09
CA THR A 115 -9.86 -3.30 -18.25
C THR A 115 -10.43 -4.01 -19.48
N PRO A 116 -10.57 -3.32 -20.64
CA PRO A 116 -10.91 -3.93 -21.93
C PRO A 116 -9.66 -4.44 -22.65
N TRP A 117 -9.82 -5.54 -23.42
CA TRP A 117 -8.83 -6.04 -24.40
C TRP A 117 -9.18 -5.59 -25.80
N ASN A 118 -10.47 -5.57 -26.13
CA ASN A 118 -10.98 -5.13 -27.42
C ASN A 118 -12.16 -4.17 -27.25
N PRO A 119 -12.29 -3.16 -28.12
CA PRO A 119 -13.56 -2.51 -28.38
C PRO A 119 -14.54 -3.46 -29.08
N PRO A 120 -15.85 -3.18 -29.09
CA PRO A 120 -16.81 -3.85 -29.94
C PRO A 120 -16.34 -3.94 -31.40
N SER A 121 -16.52 -5.09 -32.04
CA SER A 121 -15.94 -5.39 -33.35
C SER A 121 -16.32 -4.40 -34.46
N ASN A 122 -17.51 -3.80 -34.37
CA ASN A 122 -17.98 -2.75 -35.30
C ASN A 122 -17.27 -1.40 -35.12
N MET A 123 -16.45 -1.25 -34.08
CA MET A 123 -15.64 -0.04 -33.81
C MET A 123 -14.18 -0.21 -34.24
N THR A 124 -13.77 -1.40 -34.66
CA THR A 124 -12.38 -1.69 -35.02
C THR A 124 -12.20 -1.72 -36.54
N GLU A 125 -10.96 -1.55 -36.96
CA GLU A 125 -10.51 -1.78 -38.35
C GLU A 125 -9.19 -2.54 -38.34
N THR A 126 -8.88 -3.25 -39.41
CA THR A 126 -7.57 -3.84 -39.64
C THR A 126 -6.61 -2.80 -40.22
N PHE A 127 -5.35 -2.92 -39.88
CA PHE A 127 -4.29 -2.08 -40.44
C PHE A 127 -2.98 -2.87 -40.51
N ASN A 128 -1.99 -2.31 -41.18
CA ASN A 128 -0.66 -2.93 -41.22
C ASN A 128 0.16 -2.47 -40.02
N HIS A 129 0.42 -3.37 -39.09
CA HIS A 129 1.31 -3.12 -37.94
C HIS A 129 2.60 -3.92 -38.12
N ASN A 130 3.67 -3.27 -38.56
CA ASN A 130 4.98 -3.89 -38.75
C ASN A 130 4.98 -5.15 -39.63
N GLY A 131 4.13 -5.18 -40.68
CA GLY A 131 3.98 -6.30 -41.60
C GLY A 131 2.81 -7.25 -41.25
N ASP A 132 2.22 -7.16 -40.07
CA ASP A 132 0.98 -7.83 -39.73
C ASP A 132 -0.22 -7.04 -40.30
N THR A 133 -0.83 -7.55 -41.36
CA THR A 133 -2.00 -6.94 -42.02
C THR A 133 -3.32 -7.32 -41.34
N THR A 134 -3.31 -8.18 -40.34
CA THR A 134 -4.48 -8.60 -39.56
C THR A 134 -4.62 -7.87 -38.24
N ALA A 135 -3.60 -7.07 -37.87
CA ALA A 135 -3.61 -6.23 -36.67
C ALA A 135 -4.86 -5.33 -36.62
N LYS A 136 -5.41 -5.16 -35.43
CA LYS A 136 -6.61 -4.35 -35.20
C LYS A 136 -6.30 -3.08 -34.46
N ARG A 137 -7.01 -1.99 -34.77
CA ARG A 137 -7.03 -0.76 -33.98
C ARG A 137 -8.46 -0.21 -33.88
N LEU A 138 -8.69 0.63 -32.88
CA LEU A 138 -9.92 1.41 -32.78
C LEU A 138 -9.97 2.43 -33.92
N ARG A 139 -11.10 2.50 -34.62
CA ARG A 139 -11.32 3.50 -35.67
C ARG A 139 -11.41 4.89 -35.06
N TYR A 140 -10.80 5.89 -35.69
CA TYR A 140 -10.79 7.27 -35.20
C TYR A 140 -12.19 7.88 -35.08
N ASP A 141 -13.12 7.54 -36.00
CA ASP A 141 -14.51 7.97 -35.96
C ASP A 141 -15.35 7.29 -34.87
N LYS A 142 -14.77 6.35 -34.14
CA LYS A 142 -15.41 5.58 -33.06
C LYS A 142 -14.94 5.92 -31.66
N TYR A 143 -14.02 6.85 -31.49
CA TYR A 143 -13.46 7.20 -30.17
C TYR A 143 -14.54 7.62 -29.17
N ALA A 144 -15.49 8.49 -29.55
CA ALA A 144 -16.60 8.87 -28.68
C ALA A 144 -17.55 7.70 -28.38
N ALA A 145 -17.83 6.84 -29.38
CA ALA A 145 -18.66 5.65 -29.19
C ALA A 145 -18.00 4.63 -28.25
N TYR A 146 -16.67 4.52 -28.31
CA TYR A 146 -15.91 3.65 -27.40
C TYR A 146 -15.91 4.19 -25.97
N ALA A 147 -15.74 5.49 -25.75
CA ALA A 147 -15.90 6.09 -24.44
C ALA A 147 -17.31 5.85 -23.87
N GLN A 148 -18.36 5.88 -24.72
CA GLN A 148 -19.72 5.53 -24.32
C GLN A 148 -19.84 4.04 -23.94
N HIS A 149 -19.23 3.12 -24.68
CA HIS A 149 -19.20 1.69 -24.33
C HIS A 149 -18.59 1.45 -22.95
N LEU A 150 -17.48 2.16 -22.60
CA LEU A 150 -16.90 2.11 -21.26
C LEU A 150 -17.86 2.66 -20.20
N ASN A 151 -18.58 3.74 -20.49
CA ASN A 151 -19.61 4.29 -19.60
C ASN A 151 -20.80 3.34 -19.41
N ASP A 152 -21.20 2.63 -20.44
CA ASP A 152 -22.28 1.65 -20.38
C ASP A 152 -21.89 0.49 -19.43
N PHE A 153 -20.62 0.04 -19.50
CA PHE A 153 -20.09 -0.96 -18.57
C PHE A 153 -20.05 -0.43 -17.13
N VAL A 154 -19.54 0.79 -16.89
CA VAL A 154 -19.53 1.43 -15.57
C VAL A 154 -20.94 1.48 -14.98
N THR A 155 -21.91 1.90 -15.81
CA THR A 155 -23.31 2.01 -15.41
C THR A 155 -23.92 0.65 -15.11
N TYR A 156 -23.63 -0.36 -15.97
CA TYR A 156 -24.09 -1.73 -15.75
C TYR A 156 -23.57 -2.30 -14.42
N MET A 157 -22.29 -2.16 -14.15
CA MET A 157 -21.69 -2.64 -12.91
C MET A 157 -22.27 -1.95 -11.69
N LYS A 158 -22.42 -0.63 -11.74
CA LYS A 158 -23.02 0.15 -10.66
C LYS A 158 -24.47 -0.27 -10.38
N ASN A 159 -25.29 -0.46 -11.41
CA ASN A 159 -26.68 -0.90 -11.28
C ASN A 159 -26.80 -2.32 -10.68
N ASN A 160 -25.73 -3.10 -10.73
CA ASN A 160 -25.63 -4.43 -10.14
C ASN A 160 -24.83 -4.45 -8.83
N GLY A 161 -24.67 -3.30 -8.15
CA GLY A 161 -24.03 -3.21 -6.83
C GLY A 161 -22.49 -3.25 -6.85
N VAL A 162 -21.87 -3.05 -8.01
CA VAL A 162 -20.41 -2.99 -8.17
C VAL A 162 -20.01 -1.58 -8.60
N GLU A 163 -19.62 -0.74 -7.65
CA GLU A 163 -19.05 0.56 -7.97
C GLU A 163 -17.57 0.40 -8.31
N LEU A 164 -17.21 0.67 -9.55
CA LEU A 164 -15.82 0.57 -10.02
C LEU A 164 -14.99 1.69 -9.43
N TYR A 165 -13.83 1.35 -8.90
CA TYR A 165 -12.82 2.32 -8.48
C TYR A 165 -12.21 3.06 -9.67
N ALA A 166 -12.01 2.35 -10.78
CA ALA A 166 -11.50 2.91 -12.03
C ALA A 166 -11.85 2.01 -13.23
N ILE A 167 -11.78 2.58 -14.42
CA ILE A 167 -11.82 1.85 -15.68
C ILE A 167 -10.59 2.21 -16.52
N SER A 168 -9.96 1.21 -17.12
CA SER A 168 -8.84 1.39 -18.03
C SER A 168 -9.31 1.62 -19.46
N VAL A 169 -8.50 2.32 -20.24
CA VAL A 169 -8.77 2.55 -21.67
C VAL A 169 -8.45 1.32 -22.50
N GLN A 170 -7.36 0.61 -22.19
CA GLN A 170 -6.90 -0.53 -22.99
C GLN A 170 -5.89 -1.39 -22.23
N ASN A 171 -6.01 -2.72 -22.34
CA ASN A 171 -4.96 -3.66 -21.93
C ASN A 171 -3.82 -3.68 -22.95
N GLU A 172 -2.59 -3.51 -22.48
CA GLU A 172 -1.34 -3.72 -23.26
C GLU A 172 -1.43 -3.20 -24.71
N PRO A 173 -1.64 -1.89 -24.88
CA PRO A 173 -1.82 -1.30 -26.22
C PRO A 173 -0.59 -1.46 -27.13
N ASP A 174 0.58 -1.71 -26.55
CA ASP A 174 1.88 -1.86 -27.19
C ASP A 174 2.34 -3.32 -27.36
N TYR A 175 1.49 -4.29 -27.00
CA TYR A 175 1.76 -5.74 -27.15
C TYR A 175 0.53 -6.53 -27.61
N ALA A 176 -0.31 -5.96 -28.43
CA ALA A 176 -1.67 -6.42 -28.72
C ALA A 176 -1.74 -7.45 -29.87
N HIS A 177 -0.97 -8.54 -29.83
CA HIS A 177 -0.95 -9.56 -30.90
C HIS A 177 -2.30 -10.23 -31.19
N THR A 178 -3.21 -10.28 -30.22
CA THR A 178 -4.54 -10.92 -30.36
C THR A 178 -5.68 -9.99 -29.97
N TRP A 179 -5.37 -8.73 -29.58
CA TRP A 179 -6.36 -7.71 -29.25
C TRP A 179 -6.08 -6.40 -29.99
N THR A 180 -6.40 -5.25 -29.44
CA THR A 180 -6.38 -3.98 -30.17
C THR A 180 -5.11 -3.19 -29.87
N TRP A 181 -4.34 -2.86 -30.91
CA TRP A 181 -3.16 -1.99 -30.85
C TRP A 181 -3.53 -0.52 -30.70
N TRP A 182 -2.69 0.22 -29.98
CA TRP A 182 -2.70 1.67 -29.92
C TRP A 182 -1.28 2.20 -30.02
N THR A 183 -1.07 3.23 -30.82
CA THR A 183 0.19 3.98 -30.78
C THR A 183 0.17 4.98 -29.59
N PRO A 184 1.32 5.51 -29.17
CA PRO A 184 1.37 6.59 -28.19
C PRO A 184 0.52 7.80 -28.58
N GLU A 185 0.48 8.15 -29.87
CA GLU A 185 -0.29 9.27 -30.42
C GLU A 185 -1.80 9.01 -30.38
N GLU A 186 -2.23 7.79 -30.70
CA GLU A 186 -3.63 7.38 -30.62
C GLU A 186 -4.12 7.39 -29.17
N MET A 187 -3.32 6.86 -28.25
CA MET A 187 -3.62 6.90 -26.82
C MET A 187 -3.71 8.35 -26.31
N LEU A 188 -2.71 9.17 -26.64
CA LEU A 188 -2.73 10.60 -26.30
C LEU A 188 -3.97 11.30 -26.83
N ARG A 189 -4.33 11.06 -28.09
CA ARG A 189 -5.51 11.66 -28.71
C ARG A 189 -6.79 11.27 -28.00
N PHE A 190 -6.98 9.97 -27.70
CA PHE A 190 -8.15 9.51 -26.97
C PHE A 190 -8.21 10.14 -25.56
N MET A 191 -7.10 10.17 -24.86
CA MET A 191 -7.02 10.78 -23.53
C MET A 191 -7.39 12.28 -23.53
N LYS A 192 -7.01 13.01 -24.59
CA LYS A 192 -7.38 14.43 -24.75
C LYS A 192 -8.85 14.62 -25.10
N GLU A 193 -9.32 13.90 -26.11
CA GLU A 193 -10.58 14.21 -26.80
C GLU A 193 -11.79 13.49 -26.20
N ASN A 194 -11.60 12.31 -25.54
CA ASN A 194 -12.70 11.45 -25.17
C ASN A 194 -12.68 10.97 -23.71
N ALA A 195 -11.50 10.80 -23.10
CA ALA A 195 -11.40 10.22 -21.76
C ALA A 195 -12.13 11.06 -20.70
N GLY A 196 -12.19 12.39 -20.86
CA GLY A 196 -12.92 13.28 -19.95
C GLY A 196 -14.45 13.07 -19.93
N SER A 197 -15.01 12.31 -20.90
CA SER A 197 -16.44 11.94 -20.91
C SER A 197 -16.74 10.63 -20.19
N ILE A 198 -15.73 9.93 -19.68
CA ILE A 198 -15.89 8.68 -18.95
C ILE A 198 -16.30 8.98 -17.51
N ASN A 199 -17.43 8.39 -17.07
CA ASN A 199 -18.04 8.62 -15.76
C ASN A 199 -17.45 7.75 -14.65
N SER A 200 -16.13 7.58 -14.65
CA SER A 200 -15.33 6.84 -13.65
C SER A 200 -13.94 7.42 -13.64
N ARG A 201 -13.13 7.07 -12.66
CA ARG A 201 -11.70 7.35 -12.69
C ARG A 201 -11.08 6.61 -13.88
N VAL A 202 -10.26 7.31 -14.66
CA VAL A 202 -9.68 6.77 -15.88
C VAL A 202 -8.25 6.32 -15.65
N MET A 203 -7.96 5.10 -16.09
CA MET A 203 -6.62 4.51 -16.08
C MET A 203 -6.07 4.39 -17.51
N ALA A 204 -4.81 4.75 -17.68
CA ALA A 204 -4.04 4.59 -18.93
C ALA A 204 -2.54 4.54 -18.61
N PRO A 205 -1.66 4.02 -19.51
CA PRO A 205 -2.01 3.27 -20.71
C PRO A 205 -2.01 1.73 -20.52
N GLU A 206 -1.57 1.20 -19.36
CA GLU A 206 -1.34 -0.24 -19.08
C GLU A 206 -0.37 -0.90 -20.08
N SER A 207 0.76 -0.23 -20.37
CA SER A 207 1.82 -0.78 -21.22
C SER A 207 2.35 -2.13 -20.71
N PHE A 208 2.56 -3.10 -21.59
CA PHE A 208 2.99 -4.48 -21.29
C PHE A 208 4.29 -4.56 -20.46
N SER A 209 5.31 -3.80 -20.86
CA SER A 209 6.63 -3.80 -20.20
C SER A 209 6.97 -2.45 -19.56
N TYR A 210 5.95 -1.69 -19.13
CA TYR A 210 6.14 -0.36 -18.54
C TYR A 210 6.95 0.58 -19.44
N LEU A 211 6.67 0.55 -20.75
CA LEU A 211 7.35 1.42 -21.70
C LEU A 211 6.89 2.87 -21.52
N LYS A 212 7.83 3.74 -21.21
CA LYS A 212 7.54 5.14 -20.88
C LYS A 212 7.05 5.96 -22.08
N ASN A 213 7.40 5.54 -23.31
CA ASN A 213 6.91 6.18 -24.53
C ASN A 213 5.37 6.14 -24.67
N MET A 214 4.68 5.17 -24.02
CA MET A 214 3.22 5.13 -24.00
C MET A 214 2.63 6.16 -23.04
N SER A 215 3.29 6.47 -21.93
CA SER A 215 2.79 7.35 -20.87
C SER A 215 3.41 8.75 -20.88
N ASP A 216 4.63 8.94 -21.39
CA ASP A 216 5.29 10.25 -21.47
C ASP A 216 4.46 11.29 -22.23
N PRO A 217 3.82 10.98 -23.38
CA PRO A 217 2.96 11.94 -24.07
C PRO A 217 1.78 12.42 -23.22
N ILE A 218 1.15 11.50 -22.46
CA ILE A 218 0.03 11.83 -21.56
C ILE A 218 0.50 12.77 -20.44
N LEU A 219 1.63 12.45 -19.82
CA LEU A 219 2.20 13.28 -18.74
C LEU A 219 2.66 14.67 -19.23
N ASN A 220 3.00 14.80 -20.50
CA ASN A 220 3.46 16.04 -21.12
C ASN A 220 2.34 16.91 -21.69
N ASP A 221 1.11 16.41 -21.77
CA ASP A 221 -0.06 17.15 -22.27
C ASP A 221 -1.03 17.46 -21.12
N ALA A 222 -1.30 18.72 -20.87
CA ALA A 222 -2.09 19.16 -19.73
C ALA A 222 -3.53 18.63 -19.75
N GLN A 223 -4.15 18.51 -20.94
CA GLN A 223 -5.52 18.04 -21.07
C GLN A 223 -5.61 16.53 -20.90
N ALA A 224 -4.70 15.76 -21.52
CA ALA A 224 -4.62 14.31 -21.34
C ALA A 224 -4.32 13.95 -19.89
N LEU A 225 -3.38 14.65 -19.24
CA LEU A 225 -3.05 14.45 -17.83
C LEU A 225 -4.24 14.80 -16.93
N ALA A 226 -5.01 15.85 -17.22
CA ALA A 226 -6.21 16.19 -16.46
C ALA A 226 -7.25 15.07 -16.51
N ASN A 227 -7.39 14.38 -17.65
CA ASN A 227 -8.35 13.30 -17.87
C ASN A 227 -7.85 11.91 -17.40
N MET A 228 -6.59 11.78 -16.97
CA MET A 228 -6.05 10.55 -16.39
C MET A 228 -6.03 10.65 -14.86
N ASP A 229 -6.58 9.67 -14.16
CA ASP A 229 -6.52 9.58 -12.70
C ASP A 229 -5.44 8.62 -12.23
N ILE A 230 -5.18 7.56 -12.99
CA ILE A 230 -4.28 6.47 -12.64
C ILE A 230 -3.38 6.15 -13.84
N LEU A 231 -2.07 6.15 -13.61
CA LEU A 231 -1.13 5.57 -14.56
C LEU A 231 -1.00 4.09 -14.24
N GLY A 232 -1.58 3.24 -15.09
CA GLY A 232 -1.47 1.78 -15.01
C GLY A 232 -0.30 1.27 -15.83
N ALA A 233 0.38 0.23 -15.34
CA ALA A 233 1.49 -0.42 -16.04
C ALA A 233 1.58 -1.90 -15.69
N HIS A 234 2.02 -2.71 -16.66
CA HIS A 234 2.48 -4.08 -16.45
C HIS A 234 4.00 -4.11 -16.41
N THR A 235 4.58 -5.12 -15.80
CA THR A 235 6.03 -5.17 -15.59
C THR A 235 6.68 -6.43 -16.15
N TYR A 236 6.06 -7.02 -17.18
CA TYR A 236 6.61 -8.18 -17.87
C TYR A 236 7.96 -7.86 -18.51
N GLY A 237 8.99 -8.64 -18.15
CA GLY A 237 10.34 -8.43 -18.68
C GLY A 237 11.01 -7.11 -18.31
N THR A 238 10.39 -6.29 -17.48
CA THR A 238 10.92 -4.98 -17.08
C THR A 238 12.03 -5.13 -16.03
N PRO A 239 13.25 -4.66 -16.28
CA PRO A 239 14.29 -4.66 -15.26
C PRO A 239 13.92 -3.78 -14.07
N PHE A 240 14.27 -4.19 -12.85
CA PHE A 240 13.98 -3.41 -11.64
C PHE A 240 14.56 -1.99 -11.67
N SER A 241 15.70 -1.80 -12.33
CA SER A 241 16.29 -0.47 -12.57
C SER A 241 15.41 0.47 -13.40
N SER A 242 14.45 -0.07 -14.14
CA SER A 242 13.48 0.69 -14.96
C SER A 242 12.14 0.92 -14.26
N PHE A 243 11.98 0.51 -13.00
CA PHE A 243 10.74 0.72 -12.23
C PHE A 243 10.57 2.18 -11.82
N ALA A 244 11.65 2.88 -11.53
CA ALA A 244 11.59 4.31 -11.21
C ALA A 244 11.03 5.13 -12.38
N TYR A 245 10.13 6.09 -12.07
CA TYR A 245 9.55 6.98 -13.07
C TYR A 245 9.68 8.46 -12.67
N PRO A 246 10.85 9.08 -12.92
CA PRO A 246 11.10 10.48 -12.53
C PRO A 246 10.09 11.48 -13.13
N LEU A 247 9.67 11.30 -14.40
CA LEU A 247 8.70 12.17 -15.04
C LEU A 247 7.33 12.10 -14.34
N PHE A 248 6.89 10.91 -13.94
CA PHE A 248 5.66 10.77 -13.17
C PHE A 248 5.77 11.48 -11.81
N LYS A 249 6.90 11.36 -11.11
CA LYS A 249 7.12 12.10 -9.85
C LYS A 249 7.06 13.61 -10.05
N GLN A 250 7.54 14.10 -11.19
CA GLN A 250 7.54 15.53 -11.51
C GLN A 250 6.16 16.05 -11.90
N LYS A 251 5.40 15.30 -12.70
CA LYS A 251 4.18 15.78 -13.37
C LYS A 251 2.89 15.13 -12.88
N GLY A 252 2.97 13.93 -12.33
CA GLY A 252 1.82 13.15 -11.90
C GLY A 252 1.24 13.54 -10.53
N GLY A 253 1.46 14.76 -10.05
CA GLY A 253 0.94 15.22 -8.76
C GLY A 253 -0.58 15.05 -8.66
N GLY A 254 -1.04 14.37 -7.59
CA GLY A 254 -2.44 14.04 -7.39
C GLY A 254 -2.96 12.82 -8.18
N LYS A 255 -2.13 12.21 -9.04
CA LYS A 255 -2.45 10.98 -9.78
C LYS A 255 -1.89 9.76 -9.06
N GLU A 256 -2.43 8.59 -9.36
CA GLU A 256 -1.98 7.33 -8.80
C GLU A 256 -1.10 6.56 -9.79
N LEU A 257 -0.16 5.76 -9.27
CA LEU A 257 0.73 4.91 -10.06
C LEU A 257 0.52 3.45 -9.65
N TRP A 258 0.00 2.61 -10.57
CA TRP A 258 -0.40 1.25 -10.28
C TRP A 258 0.34 0.23 -11.15
N MET A 259 0.84 -0.84 -10.54
CA MET A 259 1.23 -2.05 -11.24
C MET A 259 0.00 -2.96 -11.34
N THR A 260 -0.57 -3.02 -12.55
CA THR A 260 -1.93 -3.53 -12.78
C THR A 260 -1.96 -4.96 -13.31
N GLU A 261 -0.81 -5.51 -13.71
CA GLU A 261 -0.70 -6.93 -14.09
C GLU A 261 0.76 -7.40 -14.09
N VAL A 262 0.99 -8.60 -13.58
CA VAL A 262 2.18 -9.41 -13.81
C VAL A 262 1.97 -10.83 -13.30
N TYR A 263 2.64 -11.81 -13.87
CA TYR A 263 3.05 -13.03 -13.19
C TYR A 263 4.58 -13.08 -13.13
N TYR A 264 5.13 -13.60 -12.05
CA TYR A 264 6.58 -13.62 -11.84
C TYR A 264 6.98 -14.84 -10.98
N PRO A 265 8.11 -15.51 -11.24
CA PRO A 265 9.08 -15.22 -12.31
C PRO A 265 8.68 -15.82 -13.67
N ASN A 266 7.73 -16.75 -13.71
CA ASN A 266 7.29 -17.45 -14.92
C ASN A 266 5.84 -17.92 -14.80
N SER A 267 5.29 -18.46 -15.90
CA SER A 267 3.96 -19.09 -15.99
C SER A 267 4.03 -20.59 -16.23
N ASP A 268 5.13 -21.25 -15.85
CA ASP A 268 5.30 -22.68 -16.04
C ASP A 268 4.21 -23.49 -15.35
N ALA A 269 3.80 -24.59 -15.97
CA ALA A 269 2.84 -25.50 -15.37
C ALA A 269 3.35 -26.02 -14.01
N ASN A 270 2.47 -25.98 -13.01
CA ASN A 270 2.73 -26.44 -11.64
C ASN A 270 3.92 -25.74 -10.93
N SER A 271 4.24 -24.51 -11.32
CA SER A 271 5.32 -23.74 -10.70
C SER A 271 4.91 -23.00 -9.42
N ALA A 272 3.62 -22.94 -9.12
CA ALA A 272 3.10 -22.12 -8.01
C ALA A 272 3.68 -22.46 -6.63
N ASP A 273 4.05 -23.72 -6.41
CA ASP A 273 4.60 -24.22 -5.13
C ASP A 273 6.12 -24.43 -5.15
N ARG A 274 6.81 -24.14 -6.26
CA ARG A 274 8.27 -24.29 -6.32
C ARG A 274 8.96 -23.33 -5.36
N TRP A 275 9.72 -23.89 -4.40
CA TRP A 275 10.51 -23.10 -3.47
C TRP A 275 12.01 -23.35 -3.72
N PRO A 276 12.89 -22.34 -3.75
CA PRO A 276 12.63 -20.91 -3.38
C PRO A 276 12.10 -20.02 -4.50
N GLU A 277 11.76 -20.54 -5.69
CA GLU A 277 11.28 -19.72 -6.82
C GLU A 277 10.07 -18.84 -6.43
N ALA A 278 9.15 -19.37 -5.61
CA ALA A 278 8.00 -18.58 -5.14
C ALA A 278 8.38 -17.39 -4.23
N LEU A 279 9.59 -17.38 -3.66
CA LEU A 279 10.12 -16.24 -2.91
C LEU A 279 10.41 -15.05 -3.84
N ASP A 280 10.69 -15.31 -5.12
CA ASP A 280 10.91 -14.25 -6.10
C ASP A 280 9.68 -13.36 -6.31
N VAL A 281 8.47 -13.87 -6.02
CA VAL A 281 7.25 -13.05 -6.02
C VAL A 281 7.33 -11.96 -4.95
N ALA A 282 7.71 -12.30 -3.72
CA ALA A 282 7.88 -11.31 -2.65
C ALA A 282 8.98 -10.29 -2.99
N TYR A 283 10.06 -10.74 -3.62
CA TYR A 283 11.14 -9.87 -4.07
C TYR A 283 10.70 -8.92 -5.19
N HIS A 284 9.90 -9.39 -6.14
CA HIS A 284 9.31 -8.55 -7.18
C HIS A 284 8.37 -7.51 -6.58
N MET A 285 7.50 -7.92 -5.64
CA MET A 285 6.62 -6.99 -4.91
C MET A 285 7.43 -5.94 -4.15
N HIS A 286 8.52 -6.34 -3.47
CA HIS A 286 9.41 -5.39 -2.80
C HIS A 286 9.93 -4.33 -3.78
N ASN A 287 10.46 -4.74 -4.94
CA ASN A 287 10.96 -3.80 -5.93
C ASN A 287 9.86 -2.91 -6.51
N ALA A 288 8.66 -3.46 -6.74
CA ALA A 288 7.51 -2.68 -7.19
C ALA A 288 7.17 -1.56 -6.18
N MET A 289 7.14 -1.88 -4.88
CA MET A 289 6.84 -0.89 -3.84
C MET A 289 7.98 0.09 -3.60
N VAL A 290 9.25 -0.36 -3.60
CA VAL A 290 10.40 0.44 -3.15
C VAL A 290 11.06 1.21 -4.30
N GLU A 291 11.27 0.57 -5.45
CA GLU A 291 11.91 1.19 -6.61
C GLU A 291 10.88 1.84 -7.54
N GLY A 292 9.69 1.24 -7.67
CA GLY A 292 8.62 1.72 -8.54
C GLY A 292 7.69 2.75 -7.90
N ASP A 293 7.65 2.83 -6.58
CA ASP A 293 6.67 3.61 -5.81
C ASP A 293 5.22 3.29 -6.21
N PHE A 294 4.96 2.07 -6.68
CA PHE A 294 3.61 1.64 -7.03
C PHE A 294 2.70 1.59 -5.80
N GLN A 295 1.44 1.93 -6.00
CA GLN A 295 0.42 1.95 -4.94
C GLN A 295 -0.39 0.65 -4.88
N THR A 296 -0.30 -0.17 -5.94
CA THR A 296 -0.91 -1.51 -6.02
C THR A 296 0.08 -2.52 -6.59
N TYR A 297 -0.21 -3.79 -6.34
CA TYR A 297 0.40 -4.91 -7.05
C TYR A 297 -0.68 -5.92 -7.41
N VAL A 298 -0.94 -6.12 -8.69
CA VAL A 298 -2.00 -6.97 -9.21
C VAL A 298 -1.41 -8.14 -9.98
N TRP A 299 -1.69 -9.34 -9.49
CA TRP A 299 -1.29 -10.57 -10.17
C TRP A 299 -2.18 -10.82 -11.39
N TRP A 300 -1.63 -11.50 -12.42
CA TRP A 300 -2.45 -11.97 -13.56
C TRP A 300 -3.58 -12.89 -13.04
N TYR A 301 -3.79 -14.08 -13.51
CA TYR A 301 -4.86 -14.93 -13.00
C TYR A 301 -4.69 -15.32 -11.52
N ILE A 302 -5.66 -14.95 -10.69
CA ILE A 302 -5.72 -15.36 -9.27
C ILE A 302 -5.63 -16.88 -9.14
N ARG A 303 -6.41 -17.61 -9.96
CA ARG A 303 -6.41 -19.07 -9.96
C ARG A 303 -5.75 -19.61 -11.23
N ARG A 304 -4.60 -20.23 -11.08
CA ARG A 304 -3.83 -20.92 -12.13
C ARG A 304 -2.78 -21.83 -11.51
N GLN A 305 -2.24 -22.77 -12.32
CA GLN A 305 -1.14 -23.67 -11.91
C GLN A 305 0.14 -22.93 -11.47
N TYR A 306 0.26 -21.66 -11.82
CA TYR A 306 1.34 -20.74 -11.41
C TYR A 306 0.84 -19.54 -10.59
N GLY A 307 -0.45 -19.55 -10.22
CA GLY A 307 -1.11 -18.45 -9.53
C GLY A 307 -1.04 -18.52 -8.00
N PRO A 308 -1.45 -17.45 -7.33
CA PRO A 308 -1.56 -17.43 -5.86
C PRO A 308 -2.58 -18.44 -5.33
N LEU A 309 -3.62 -18.76 -6.10
CA LEU A 309 -4.55 -19.84 -5.84
C LEU A 309 -4.38 -20.91 -6.93
N LYS A 310 -4.22 -22.18 -6.54
CA LYS A 310 -4.11 -23.30 -7.47
C LYS A 310 -5.48 -23.70 -8.04
N GLU A 311 -5.49 -24.53 -9.07
CA GLU A 311 -6.74 -24.97 -9.73
C GLU A 311 -7.68 -25.73 -8.77
N ASP A 312 -7.13 -26.40 -7.76
CA ASP A 312 -7.89 -27.08 -6.70
C ASP A 312 -8.46 -26.13 -5.64
N GLY A 313 -8.17 -24.84 -5.73
CA GLY A 313 -8.60 -23.81 -4.79
C GLY A 313 -7.73 -23.65 -3.54
N THR A 314 -6.61 -24.37 -3.45
CA THR A 314 -5.66 -24.21 -2.33
C THR A 314 -4.67 -23.07 -2.60
N ILE A 315 -4.24 -22.39 -1.53
CA ILE A 315 -3.25 -21.32 -1.62
C ILE A 315 -1.88 -21.91 -1.94
N SER A 316 -1.20 -21.36 -2.93
CA SER A 316 0.15 -21.77 -3.32
C SER A 316 1.23 -21.07 -2.50
N LYS A 317 2.50 -21.51 -2.65
CA LYS A 317 3.67 -20.79 -2.10
C LYS A 317 3.78 -19.37 -2.66
N ARG A 318 3.46 -19.13 -3.94
CA ARG A 318 3.36 -17.78 -4.51
C ARG A 318 2.27 -16.97 -3.84
N GLY A 319 1.11 -17.58 -3.57
CA GLY A 319 0.03 -16.96 -2.80
C GLY A 319 0.46 -16.56 -1.40
N TYR A 320 1.17 -17.41 -0.69
CA TYR A 320 1.69 -17.08 0.64
C TYR A 320 2.81 -16.04 0.61
N SER A 321 3.61 -15.96 -0.46
CA SER A 321 4.56 -14.86 -0.68
C SER A 321 3.83 -13.53 -0.87
N MET A 322 2.73 -13.50 -1.63
CA MET A 322 1.88 -12.32 -1.75
C MET A 322 1.17 -11.98 -0.43
N ALA A 323 0.71 -12.99 0.32
CA ALA A 323 0.03 -12.83 1.60
C ALA A 323 0.89 -12.15 2.67
N GLN A 324 2.22 -12.22 2.56
CA GLN A 324 3.14 -11.49 3.43
C GLN A 324 3.01 -9.96 3.29
N PHE A 325 2.48 -9.49 2.15
CA PHE A 325 2.10 -8.10 1.96
C PHE A 325 0.60 -7.90 2.15
N SER A 326 -0.24 -8.59 1.39
CA SER A 326 -1.67 -8.31 1.28
C SER A 326 -2.45 -8.46 2.59
N LYS A 327 -2.06 -9.41 3.45
CA LYS A 327 -2.71 -9.63 4.76
C LYS A 327 -2.41 -8.51 5.76
N PHE A 328 -1.22 -7.96 5.72
CA PHE A 328 -0.69 -7.10 6.78
C PHE A 328 -0.60 -5.64 6.35
N VAL A 329 -0.25 -5.37 5.10
CA VAL A 329 -0.22 -4.02 4.52
C VAL A 329 -1.57 -3.75 3.88
N ARG A 330 -2.45 -3.08 4.62
CA ARG A 330 -3.85 -2.89 4.21
C ARG A 330 -4.06 -1.58 3.42
N PRO A 331 -5.16 -1.47 2.65
CA PRO A 331 -5.53 -0.23 2.00
C PRO A 331 -5.49 0.97 2.96
N GLY A 332 -4.92 2.08 2.51
CA GLY A 332 -4.74 3.27 3.34
C GLY A 332 -3.44 3.31 4.16
N TYR A 333 -2.66 2.22 4.18
CA TYR A 333 -1.32 2.28 4.76
C TYR A 333 -0.39 3.10 3.86
N VAL A 334 0.61 3.70 4.46
CA VAL A 334 1.64 4.47 3.76
C VAL A 334 2.97 3.75 3.89
N ARG A 335 3.69 3.58 2.78
CA ARG A 335 5.08 3.12 2.85
C ARG A 335 5.92 4.21 3.53
N VAL A 336 6.80 3.79 4.42
CA VAL A 336 7.73 4.70 5.09
C VAL A 336 9.17 4.40 4.69
N ASP A 337 10.06 5.36 4.89
CA ASP A 337 11.47 5.19 4.59
C ASP A 337 12.10 4.12 5.49
N ALA A 338 12.86 3.22 4.88
CA ALA A 338 13.59 2.16 5.59
C ALA A 338 14.88 1.81 4.87
N THR A 339 15.87 1.29 5.60
CA THR A 339 17.07 0.70 5.02
C THR A 339 16.65 -0.49 4.14
N LYS A 340 16.65 -0.30 2.82
CA LYS A 340 16.10 -1.28 1.88
C LYS A 340 16.97 -2.52 1.69
N ASN A 341 18.29 -2.40 1.85
CA ASN A 341 19.28 -3.48 1.66
C ASN A 341 20.29 -3.43 2.81
N PRO A 342 20.00 -4.03 3.98
CA PRO A 342 20.96 -4.10 5.09
C PRO A 342 22.08 -5.12 4.87
N ASP A 343 21.89 -6.07 3.96
CA ASP A 343 22.82 -7.10 3.53
C ASP A 343 22.56 -7.42 2.04
N THR A 344 23.55 -8.03 1.37
CA THR A 344 23.50 -8.36 -0.06
C THR A 344 22.24 -9.14 -0.47
N ASN A 345 21.76 -10.05 0.39
CA ASN A 345 20.60 -10.90 0.13
C ASN A 345 19.38 -10.56 0.98
N VAL A 346 19.41 -9.46 1.75
CA VAL A 346 18.31 -9.04 2.60
C VAL A 346 17.66 -7.76 2.05
N PHE A 347 16.36 -7.80 1.89
CA PHE A 347 15.56 -6.72 1.32
C PHE A 347 14.44 -6.37 2.29
N VAL A 348 14.28 -5.08 2.62
CA VAL A 348 13.32 -4.64 3.63
C VAL A 348 12.49 -3.47 3.11
N SER A 349 11.19 -3.55 3.36
CA SER A 349 10.25 -2.44 3.18
C SER A 349 9.38 -2.28 4.44
N ALA A 350 8.95 -1.06 4.71
CA ALA A 350 8.17 -0.78 5.90
C ALA A 350 6.96 0.11 5.58
N TYR A 351 5.89 -0.13 6.32
CA TYR A 351 4.59 0.51 6.11
C TYR A 351 3.98 0.86 7.46
N LYS A 352 3.18 1.90 7.51
CA LYS A 352 2.39 2.24 8.68
C LYS A 352 0.92 2.49 8.32
N GLY A 353 0.02 2.06 9.17
CA GLY A 353 -1.37 2.47 9.22
C GLY A 353 -1.60 3.44 10.36
N SER A 354 -2.85 3.65 10.76
CA SER A 354 -3.19 4.54 11.89
C SER A 354 -2.63 4.06 13.23
N SER A 355 -2.51 2.75 13.43
CA SER A 355 -2.04 2.15 14.69
C SER A 355 -1.11 0.96 14.52
N LYS A 356 -0.75 0.62 13.29
CA LYS A 356 0.10 -0.54 12.99
C LYS A 356 1.36 -0.11 12.25
N VAL A 357 2.49 -0.72 12.60
CA VAL A 357 3.69 -0.78 11.77
C VAL A 357 3.83 -2.18 11.22
N VAL A 358 4.17 -2.27 9.94
CA VAL A 358 4.41 -3.52 9.22
C VAL A 358 5.77 -3.43 8.56
N ILE A 359 6.65 -4.39 8.84
CA ILE A 359 7.98 -4.46 8.22
C ILE A 359 8.06 -5.80 7.49
N VAL A 360 8.28 -5.77 6.19
CA VAL A 360 8.47 -6.98 5.38
C VAL A 360 9.95 -7.12 5.09
N ALA A 361 10.55 -8.23 5.55
CA ALA A 361 11.96 -8.56 5.37
C ALA A 361 12.09 -9.86 4.57
N ILE A 362 12.83 -9.82 3.47
CA ILE A 362 13.08 -10.95 2.57
C ILE A 362 14.54 -11.33 2.68
N ASN A 363 14.82 -12.57 3.06
CA ASN A 363 16.16 -13.14 3.01
C ASN A 363 16.23 -14.14 1.83
N ARG A 364 16.90 -13.74 0.76
CA ARG A 364 17.14 -14.60 -0.42
C ARG A 364 18.39 -15.48 -0.29
N GLY A 365 19.21 -15.25 0.75
CA GLY A 365 20.41 -16.02 1.03
C GLY A 365 20.10 -17.45 1.52
N THR A 366 21.09 -18.33 1.41
CA THR A 366 21.01 -19.72 1.84
C THR A 366 21.36 -19.92 3.32
N SER A 367 21.66 -18.84 4.04
CA SER A 367 21.95 -18.82 5.47
C SER A 367 20.97 -17.90 6.20
N ALA A 368 20.66 -18.22 7.45
CA ALA A 368 19.87 -17.32 8.30
C ALA A 368 20.68 -16.08 8.68
N VAL A 369 20.02 -14.95 8.81
CA VAL A 369 20.63 -13.64 9.15
C VAL A 369 20.00 -13.11 10.43
N ASN A 370 20.80 -12.72 11.41
CA ASN A 370 20.33 -11.96 12.58
C ASN A 370 20.29 -10.49 12.21
N GLN A 371 19.07 -9.96 12.07
CA GLN A 371 18.84 -8.58 11.64
C GLN A 371 18.31 -7.74 12.82
N ARG A 372 18.97 -6.63 13.08
CA ARG A 372 18.49 -5.61 14.01
C ARG A 372 17.65 -4.57 13.26
N PHE A 373 16.49 -4.22 13.84
CA PHE A 373 15.56 -3.21 13.37
C PHE A 373 15.48 -2.08 14.39
N VAL A 374 15.51 -0.83 13.90
CA VAL A 374 15.44 0.38 14.73
C VAL A 374 14.30 1.26 14.22
N LEU A 375 13.29 1.45 15.04
CA LEU A 375 12.17 2.35 14.77
C LEU A 375 12.54 3.77 15.15
N GLN A 376 12.36 4.70 14.24
CA GLN A 376 12.57 6.13 14.46
C GLN A 376 11.25 6.88 14.33
N ASN A 377 11.10 7.95 15.12
CA ASN A 377 9.91 8.81 15.13
C ASN A 377 8.61 8.05 15.43
N GLY A 378 8.72 7.04 16.28
CA GLY A 378 7.65 6.19 16.75
C GLY A 378 8.22 4.96 17.45
N THR A 379 7.37 4.23 18.15
CA THR A 379 7.74 3.02 18.88
C THR A 379 6.63 1.99 18.84
N ALA A 380 6.99 0.74 19.09
CA ALA A 380 6.07 -0.35 19.38
C ALA A 380 6.54 -1.04 20.66
N SER A 381 5.65 -1.70 21.38
CA SER A 381 6.04 -2.50 22.56
C SER A 381 6.58 -3.88 22.17
N GLN A 382 6.01 -4.43 21.11
CA GLN A 382 6.38 -5.73 20.55
C GLN A 382 5.99 -5.82 19.09
N VAL A 383 6.56 -6.80 18.38
CA VAL A 383 6.17 -7.19 17.03
C VAL A 383 5.89 -8.69 16.98
N THR A 384 4.92 -9.09 16.17
CA THR A 384 4.64 -10.50 15.87
C THR A 384 5.22 -10.82 14.51
N PRO A 385 6.19 -11.75 14.38
CA PRO A 385 6.69 -12.21 13.10
C PRO A 385 5.74 -13.21 12.46
N TYR A 386 5.56 -13.13 11.13
CA TYR A 386 4.88 -14.10 10.29
C TYR A 386 5.84 -14.57 9.21
N VAL A 387 6.07 -15.87 9.10
CA VAL A 387 7.11 -16.42 8.22
C VAL A 387 6.50 -17.26 7.10
N THR A 388 6.97 -17.02 5.87
CA THR A 388 6.79 -17.95 4.74
C THR A 388 8.17 -18.41 4.25
N ASP A 389 8.33 -19.71 4.15
CA ASP A 389 9.51 -20.39 3.59
C ASP A 389 9.10 -21.74 2.95
N GLY A 390 10.04 -22.61 2.69
CA GLY A 390 9.76 -23.95 2.11
C GLY A 390 8.72 -24.75 2.88
N THR A 391 8.61 -24.56 4.19
CA THR A 391 7.76 -25.37 5.09
C THR A 391 6.64 -24.59 5.76
N ARG A 392 6.82 -23.29 5.98
CA ARG A 392 5.87 -22.40 6.66
C ARG A 392 5.07 -21.56 5.66
N ASN A 393 3.85 -21.15 6.03
CA ASN A 393 2.90 -20.44 5.19
C ASN A 393 2.30 -19.29 6.00
N ALA A 394 2.91 -18.10 5.96
CA ALA A 394 2.55 -16.95 6.78
C ALA A 394 2.33 -17.32 8.26
N ALA A 395 3.19 -18.20 8.76
CA ALA A 395 3.03 -18.79 10.09
C ALA A 395 3.47 -17.81 11.17
N ALA A 396 2.56 -17.49 12.09
CA ALA A 396 2.86 -16.65 13.25
C ALA A 396 3.93 -17.30 14.13
N GLN A 397 4.86 -16.48 14.62
CA GLN A 397 5.90 -16.85 15.57
C GLN A 397 5.65 -16.14 16.91
N SER A 398 6.44 -16.49 17.93
CA SER A 398 6.39 -15.81 19.22
C SER A 398 6.71 -14.31 19.06
N ASN A 399 6.00 -13.49 19.82
CA ASN A 399 6.23 -12.06 19.85
C ASN A 399 7.66 -11.73 20.26
N ILE A 400 8.22 -10.69 19.65
CA ILE A 400 9.53 -10.12 19.97
C ILE A 400 9.30 -8.77 20.64
N SER A 401 9.82 -8.59 21.85
CA SER A 401 9.77 -7.30 22.55
C SER A 401 10.63 -6.26 21.85
N VAL A 402 10.12 -5.04 21.76
CA VAL A 402 10.86 -3.88 21.27
C VAL A 402 11.36 -3.10 22.48
N SER A 403 12.68 -2.93 22.58
CA SER A 403 13.32 -2.21 23.68
C SER A 403 14.10 -1.01 23.14
N ASN A 404 13.87 0.17 23.71
CA ASN A 404 14.49 1.43 23.23
C ASN A 404 14.29 1.66 21.71
N GLY A 405 13.08 1.35 21.21
CA GLY A 405 12.74 1.48 19.80
C GLY A 405 13.40 0.45 18.87
N ALA A 406 14.03 -0.60 19.39
CA ALA A 406 14.74 -1.59 18.58
C ALA A 406 14.39 -3.04 18.98
N PHE A 407 14.49 -3.94 18.00
CA PHE A 407 14.41 -5.40 18.20
C PHE A 407 15.36 -6.10 17.25
N THR A 408 15.75 -7.33 17.61
CA THR A 408 16.55 -8.20 16.73
C THR A 408 15.75 -9.46 16.44
N ALA A 409 15.75 -9.88 15.18
CA ALA A 409 15.09 -11.10 14.75
C ALA A 409 16.03 -11.91 13.85
N GLN A 410 15.92 -13.23 13.93
CA GLN A 410 16.53 -14.10 12.94
C GLN A 410 15.62 -14.21 11.71
N LEU A 411 16.14 -13.82 10.55
CA LEU A 411 15.52 -14.03 9.24
C LEU A 411 15.99 -15.39 8.72
N PRO A 412 15.11 -16.39 8.63
CA PRO A 412 15.51 -17.71 8.14
C PRO A 412 16.05 -17.64 6.71
N ALA A 413 16.88 -18.60 6.32
CA ALA A 413 17.35 -18.73 4.95
C ALA A 413 16.16 -18.85 3.99
N GLN A 414 16.28 -18.23 2.82
CA GLN A 414 15.28 -18.31 1.76
C GLN A 414 13.84 -18.13 2.30
N SER A 415 13.59 -16.99 2.92
CA SER A 415 12.29 -16.71 3.56
C SER A 415 11.82 -15.28 3.35
N VAL A 416 10.53 -15.07 3.54
CA VAL A 416 9.96 -13.74 3.79
C VAL A 416 9.33 -13.73 5.18
N THR A 417 9.66 -12.71 5.96
CA THR A 417 9.14 -12.50 7.32
C THR A 417 8.49 -11.14 7.41
N THR A 418 7.22 -11.11 7.80
CA THR A 418 6.50 -9.86 8.06
C THR A 418 6.35 -9.66 9.55
N PHE A 419 6.86 -8.55 10.06
CA PHE A 419 6.72 -8.13 11.46
C PHE A 419 5.56 -7.15 11.56
N VAL A 420 4.64 -7.42 12.47
CA VAL A 420 3.46 -6.58 12.72
C VAL A 420 3.46 -6.14 14.17
N GLY A 421 3.45 -4.85 14.41
CA GLY A 421 3.37 -4.27 15.75
C GLY A 421 2.31 -3.19 15.86
N ASP A 422 1.74 -3.03 17.06
CA ASP A 422 1.00 -1.82 17.39
C ASP A 422 2.02 -0.71 17.65
N TYR A 423 1.93 0.38 16.88
CA TYR A 423 2.85 1.50 17.06
C TYR A 423 2.14 2.75 17.59
N SER A 424 2.90 3.55 18.31
CA SER A 424 2.55 4.91 18.64
C SER A 424 3.65 5.85 18.18
N THR A 425 3.29 7.05 17.77
CA THR A 425 4.26 8.12 17.50
C THR A 425 5.00 8.41 18.80
N GLY A 426 6.31 8.13 18.85
CA GLY A 426 7.12 8.26 20.05
C GLY A 426 7.26 9.70 20.51
N GLY A 427 6.45 10.06 21.50
CA GLY A 427 6.81 11.10 22.45
C GLY A 427 7.40 10.40 23.68
N THR A 428 8.54 10.84 24.16
CA THR A 428 9.16 10.40 25.39
C THR A 428 8.13 10.40 26.52
N GLY A 429 7.67 9.21 26.92
CA GLY A 429 6.91 9.03 28.16
C GLY A 429 5.55 9.72 28.29
N GLY A 430 4.81 9.96 27.15
CA GLY A 430 3.49 10.57 27.18
C GLY A 430 2.48 9.76 26.37
N SER A 431 1.27 9.61 26.89
CA SER A 431 0.08 9.09 26.24
C SER A 431 0.00 9.56 24.78
N SER A 432 -0.13 8.64 23.80
CA SER A 432 -0.30 9.01 22.38
C SER A 432 -1.50 9.94 22.22
N SER A 433 -1.27 11.13 21.67
CA SER A 433 -2.31 12.11 21.43
C SER A 433 -2.39 12.47 19.96
N THR A 434 -3.58 12.61 19.42
CA THR A 434 -3.82 13.04 18.03
C THR A 434 -4.50 14.39 18.04
N THR A 435 -3.95 15.34 17.28
CA THR A 435 -4.53 16.68 17.11
C THR A 435 -5.43 16.73 15.88
N TYR A 436 -6.58 17.34 16.00
CA TYR A 436 -7.56 17.60 14.95
C TYR A 436 -7.84 19.10 14.91
N GLU A 437 -7.49 19.76 13.81
CA GLU A 437 -7.73 21.20 13.63
C GLU A 437 -9.23 21.49 13.53
N ALA A 438 -9.65 22.65 13.98
CA ALA A 438 -11.07 23.02 13.97
C ALA A 438 -11.55 23.47 12.59
N GLU A 439 -10.66 24.05 11.79
CA GLU A 439 -10.94 24.53 10.43
C GLU A 439 -10.87 23.46 9.35
N THR A 440 -10.39 22.23 9.67
CA THR A 440 -10.18 21.16 8.71
C THR A 440 -10.93 19.89 9.06
N GLY A 441 -11.72 19.35 8.10
CA GLY A 441 -12.43 18.06 8.26
C GLY A 441 -13.59 18.12 9.26
N THR A 442 -14.09 19.31 9.57
CA THR A 442 -15.20 19.58 10.50
C THR A 442 -16.48 19.97 9.76
N THR A 443 -17.61 19.83 10.47
CA THR A 443 -18.89 20.41 10.07
C THR A 443 -19.17 21.61 10.97
N LEU A 444 -19.34 22.80 10.39
CA LEU A 444 -19.63 24.04 11.10
C LEU A 444 -21.11 24.38 10.99
N THR A 445 -21.71 24.81 12.09
CA THR A 445 -23.08 25.32 12.15
C THR A 445 -23.02 26.70 12.82
N ASN A 446 -23.50 27.76 12.18
CA ASN A 446 -23.42 29.12 12.70
C ASN A 446 -22.03 29.46 13.27
N ALA A 447 -20.98 29.01 12.58
CA ALA A 447 -19.58 29.19 12.95
C ALA A 447 -18.75 29.33 11.66
N ALA A 448 -17.62 30.00 11.71
CA ALA A 448 -16.78 30.25 10.53
C ALA A 448 -15.29 30.15 10.88
N THR A 449 -14.50 29.72 9.89
CA THR A 449 -13.04 29.77 9.97
C THR A 449 -12.56 31.21 9.83
N GLU A 450 -11.66 31.62 10.70
CA GLU A 450 -11.05 32.96 10.71
C GLU A 450 -9.54 32.89 10.87
N THR A 451 -8.88 34.00 10.52
CA THR A 451 -7.42 34.20 10.65
C THR A 451 -7.05 35.54 11.28
N LEU A 452 -8.05 36.27 11.83
CA LEU A 452 -7.90 37.62 12.34
C LEU A 452 -6.90 37.72 13.50
N TYR A 453 -6.91 36.75 14.43
CA TYR A 453 -6.07 36.75 15.62
C TYR A 453 -4.92 35.76 15.46
N SER A 454 -3.69 36.23 15.51
CA SER A 454 -2.49 35.40 15.34
C SER A 454 -2.25 34.40 16.48
N GLY A 455 -1.37 33.42 16.25
CA GLY A 455 -0.93 32.45 17.23
C GLY A 455 -1.70 31.12 17.21
N TYR A 456 -2.63 30.90 16.30
CA TYR A 456 -3.26 29.61 16.01
C TYR A 456 -2.26 28.66 15.31
N ASN A 457 -2.58 27.36 15.33
CA ASN A 457 -1.91 26.35 14.53
C ASN A 457 -2.64 26.16 13.19
N GLY A 458 -2.08 25.41 12.26
CA GLY A 458 -2.74 25.14 10.98
C GLY A 458 -2.96 26.36 10.10
N THR A 459 -4.13 26.45 9.50
CA THR A 459 -4.50 27.49 8.51
C THR A 459 -5.48 28.54 9.05
N GLY A 460 -5.97 28.38 10.29
CA GLY A 460 -6.94 29.27 10.90
C GLY A 460 -7.46 28.72 12.23
N TYR A 461 -8.55 29.28 12.71
CA TYR A 461 -9.30 28.81 13.87
C TYR A 461 -10.78 29.00 13.59
N VAL A 462 -11.66 28.43 14.40
CA VAL A 462 -13.12 28.58 14.23
C VAL A 462 -13.69 29.52 15.30
N ASN A 463 -14.42 30.54 14.85
CA ASN A 463 -15.23 31.43 15.65
C ASN A 463 -16.71 31.05 15.57
N PHE A 464 -17.43 31.14 16.70
CA PHE A 464 -18.87 30.89 16.76
C PHE A 464 -19.62 32.21 16.50
N ASN A 465 -20.56 32.20 15.56
CA ASN A 465 -21.32 33.38 15.11
C ASN A 465 -22.69 33.50 15.76
N ALA A 466 -23.01 32.69 16.77
CA ALA A 466 -24.31 32.74 17.47
C ALA A 466 -24.16 32.33 18.93
N TYR A 467 -25.05 32.88 19.76
CA TYR A 467 -25.11 32.63 21.22
C TYR A 467 -25.65 31.24 21.57
N SER A 468 -26.47 30.66 20.72
CA SER A 468 -27.04 29.31 20.88
C SER A 468 -27.00 28.56 19.56
N ASP A 469 -26.83 27.24 19.63
CA ASP A 469 -26.83 26.30 18.49
C ASP A 469 -25.73 26.52 17.46
N ALA A 470 -24.75 27.41 17.74
CA ALA A 470 -23.54 27.45 16.96
C ALA A 470 -22.64 26.25 17.36
N ALA A 471 -22.05 25.56 16.39
CA ALA A 471 -21.37 24.31 16.65
C ALA A 471 -20.17 24.05 15.75
N ILE A 472 -19.20 23.33 16.28
CA ILE A 472 -18.09 22.68 15.56
C ILE A 472 -18.22 21.17 15.78
N GLN A 473 -18.23 20.37 14.73
CA GLN A 473 -18.22 18.92 14.82
C GLN A 473 -17.03 18.34 14.07
N TRP A 474 -16.14 17.67 14.77
CA TRP A 474 -15.08 16.81 14.19
C TRP A 474 -15.70 15.46 13.83
N ASN A 475 -15.63 15.07 12.55
CA ASN A 475 -16.35 13.91 12.01
C ASN A 475 -15.54 12.60 12.06
N ASN A 476 -14.21 12.67 12.17
CA ASN A 476 -13.31 11.53 12.04
C ASN A 476 -12.31 11.45 13.19
N VAL A 477 -12.79 11.48 14.42
CA VAL A 477 -11.94 11.36 15.61
C VAL A 477 -11.69 9.89 15.90
N TYR A 478 -10.50 9.41 15.58
CA TYR A 478 -10.15 7.99 15.73
C TYR A 478 -9.72 7.67 17.16
N CYS A 479 -10.20 6.54 17.66
CA CYS A 479 -9.83 5.99 18.97
C CYS A 479 -9.49 4.50 18.81
N ALA A 480 -8.24 4.12 19.06
CA ALA A 480 -7.78 2.73 18.86
C ALA A 480 -8.47 1.75 19.81
N VAL A 481 -8.73 2.15 21.06
CA VAL A 481 -9.34 1.32 22.11
C VAL A 481 -10.42 2.11 22.80
N ALA A 482 -11.62 1.52 22.94
CA ALA A 482 -12.72 2.12 23.66
C ALA A 482 -12.33 2.47 25.12
N GLY A 483 -12.93 3.51 25.68
CA GLY A 483 -12.72 3.92 27.06
C GLY A 483 -12.64 5.43 27.24
N THR A 484 -12.33 5.87 28.45
CA THR A 484 -12.20 7.30 28.77
C THR A 484 -10.94 7.88 28.11
N LYS A 485 -11.11 9.02 27.43
CA LYS A 485 -10.05 9.78 26.75
C LYS A 485 -10.01 11.20 27.27
N ASN A 486 -8.82 11.77 27.27
CA ASN A 486 -8.63 13.20 27.48
C ASN A 486 -8.79 13.90 26.14
N VAL A 487 -9.75 14.82 26.04
CA VAL A 487 -9.93 15.72 24.90
C VAL A 487 -9.46 17.10 25.36
N LYS A 488 -8.36 17.55 24.82
CA LYS A 488 -7.75 18.85 25.16
C LYS A 488 -8.06 19.83 24.05
N PHE A 489 -8.82 20.87 24.36
CA PHE A 489 -9.16 21.96 23.46
C PHE A 489 -8.09 23.03 23.54
N ARG A 490 -7.58 23.46 22.41
CA ARG A 490 -6.77 24.67 22.27
C ARG A 490 -7.70 25.81 21.84
N TYR A 491 -7.74 26.90 22.61
CA TYR A 491 -8.72 27.97 22.43
C TYR A 491 -8.19 29.33 22.86
N ALA A 492 -8.84 30.40 22.37
CA ALA A 492 -8.59 31.76 22.83
C ALA A 492 -9.89 32.43 23.27
N LEU A 493 -9.81 33.20 24.38
CA LEU A 493 -10.91 34.00 24.91
C LEU A 493 -10.34 35.23 25.63
N ALA A 494 -10.72 36.42 25.17
CA ALA A 494 -10.15 37.67 25.73
C ALA A 494 -10.54 37.93 27.19
N SER A 495 -11.83 37.69 27.55
CA SER A 495 -12.32 37.97 28.91
C SER A 495 -13.56 37.11 29.22
N GLY A 496 -13.83 36.97 30.52
CA GLY A 496 -15.02 36.25 31.01
C GLY A 496 -14.92 34.73 30.94
N THR A 497 -16.05 34.07 30.90
CA THR A 497 -16.19 32.62 30.73
C THR A 497 -17.27 32.35 29.70
N ARG A 498 -17.02 31.44 28.77
CA ARG A 498 -17.99 30.97 27.76
C ARG A 498 -18.20 29.48 27.89
N ASN A 499 -19.45 29.06 27.83
CA ASN A 499 -19.82 27.67 28.04
C ASN A 499 -20.17 26.96 26.73
N LEU A 500 -19.74 25.70 26.59
CA LEU A 500 -20.10 24.83 25.49
C LEU A 500 -20.69 23.52 26.02
N ASP A 501 -21.73 23.02 25.38
CA ASP A 501 -22.15 21.63 25.53
C ASP A 501 -21.25 20.73 24.66
N VAL A 502 -20.91 19.55 25.18
CA VAL A 502 -20.04 18.58 24.46
C VAL A 502 -20.82 17.30 24.18
N TYR A 503 -20.74 16.86 22.94
CA TYR A 503 -21.37 15.62 22.45
C TYR A 503 -20.32 14.68 21.91
N VAL A 504 -20.50 13.38 22.14
CA VAL A 504 -19.73 12.30 21.51
C VAL A 504 -20.72 11.36 20.83
N ASN A 505 -20.50 11.08 19.57
CA ASN A 505 -21.37 10.21 18.74
C ASN A 505 -22.87 10.58 18.86
N GLY A 506 -23.16 11.90 18.83
CA GLY A 506 -24.52 12.45 18.91
C GLY A 506 -25.10 12.50 20.32
N THR A 507 -24.46 11.91 21.34
CA THR A 507 -24.93 11.94 22.73
C THR A 507 -24.28 13.07 23.50
N LYS A 508 -25.06 13.92 24.19
CA LYS A 508 -24.52 14.94 25.10
C LYS A 508 -23.84 14.27 26.28
N VAL A 509 -22.54 14.49 26.43
CA VAL A 509 -21.70 13.91 27.52
C VAL A 509 -21.32 14.93 28.58
N ILE A 510 -21.27 16.23 28.25
CA ILE A 510 -21.01 17.31 29.19
C ILE A 510 -21.94 18.47 28.87
N SER A 511 -22.59 19.03 29.89
CA SER A 511 -23.39 20.26 29.80
C SER A 511 -22.58 21.43 30.35
N ASN A 512 -22.59 22.56 29.64
CA ASN A 512 -21.99 23.82 30.09
C ASN A 512 -20.50 23.71 30.49
N ALA A 513 -19.66 23.03 29.69
CA ALA A 513 -18.22 23.02 29.90
C ALA A 513 -17.66 24.45 29.85
N ALA A 514 -17.20 24.97 30.99
CA ALA A 514 -16.73 26.35 31.13
C ALA A 514 -15.34 26.56 30.52
N PHE A 515 -15.21 27.48 29.58
CA PHE A 515 -13.96 27.94 28.99
C PHE A 515 -13.64 29.33 29.57
N ALA A 516 -12.64 29.42 30.45
CA ALA A 516 -12.22 30.65 31.08
C ALA A 516 -11.40 31.53 30.14
N ALA A 517 -11.32 32.82 30.44
CA ALA A 517 -10.50 33.75 29.67
C ALA A 517 -9.03 33.32 29.64
N THR A 518 -8.41 33.45 28.45
CA THR A 518 -6.97 33.28 28.24
C THR A 518 -6.20 34.62 28.30
N GLY A 519 -6.93 35.74 28.45
CA GLY A 519 -6.40 37.08 28.61
C GLY A 519 -6.42 37.94 27.36
N SER A 520 -6.40 37.35 26.17
CA SER A 520 -6.60 38.05 24.90
C SER A 520 -7.01 37.09 23.80
N TRP A 521 -7.49 37.58 22.67
CA TRP A 521 -7.79 36.78 21.48
C TRP A 521 -6.57 36.20 20.79
N THR A 522 -5.35 36.68 21.12
CA THR A 522 -4.08 36.16 20.62
C THR A 522 -3.35 35.28 21.65
N ALA A 523 -3.88 35.16 22.86
CA ALA A 523 -3.37 34.28 23.88
C ALA A 523 -4.13 32.94 23.85
N TRP A 524 -3.47 31.94 23.34
CA TRP A 524 -4.07 30.59 23.20
C TRP A 524 -3.78 29.77 24.45
N GLY A 525 -4.84 29.29 25.09
CA GLY A 525 -4.81 28.41 26.25
C GLY A 525 -5.33 27.01 25.94
N GLU A 526 -5.31 26.15 26.94
CA GLU A 526 -5.75 24.76 26.80
C GLU A 526 -6.79 24.41 27.88
N LYS A 527 -7.78 23.58 27.50
CA LYS A 527 -8.74 22.99 28.41
C LYS A 527 -8.89 21.51 28.13
N THR A 528 -8.67 20.68 29.12
CA THR A 528 -8.88 19.22 29.01
C THR A 528 -10.21 18.83 29.60
N ILE A 529 -10.96 17.98 28.91
CA ILE A 529 -12.16 17.29 29.40
C ILE A 529 -12.00 15.79 29.18
N GLN A 530 -12.71 14.99 29.99
CA GLN A 530 -12.69 13.53 29.86
C GLN A 530 -14.04 13.06 29.30
N VAL A 531 -13.98 12.24 28.25
CA VAL A 531 -15.15 11.68 27.60
C VAL A 531 -14.95 10.20 27.28
N ALA A 532 -16.01 9.40 27.36
CA ALA A 532 -15.99 8.02 26.88
C ALA A 532 -16.10 8.00 25.35
N MET A 533 -15.21 7.23 24.69
CA MET A 533 -15.19 7.04 23.24
C MET A 533 -15.21 5.56 22.89
N ASN A 534 -15.82 5.23 21.76
CA ASN A 534 -15.83 3.88 21.20
C ASN A 534 -14.49 3.61 20.48
N SER A 535 -14.13 2.35 20.32
CA SER A 535 -13.06 1.98 19.38
C SER A 535 -13.49 2.31 17.94
N GLY A 536 -12.51 2.72 17.10
CA GLY A 536 -12.76 3.18 15.74
C GLY A 536 -13.08 4.68 15.66
N THR A 537 -13.81 5.08 14.63
CA THR A 537 -14.14 6.48 14.36
C THR A 537 -15.29 6.98 15.23
N ASN A 538 -15.09 8.16 15.82
CA ASN A 538 -16.06 8.86 16.64
C ASN A 538 -16.33 10.26 16.08
N THR A 539 -17.44 10.88 16.51
CA THR A 539 -17.66 12.32 16.34
C THR A 539 -17.55 13.02 17.68
N ILE A 540 -16.90 14.18 17.69
CA ILE A 540 -16.94 15.12 18.84
C ILE A 540 -17.59 16.40 18.32
N ARG A 541 -18.60 16.89 19.05
CA ARG A 541 -19.27 18.15 18.72
C ARG A 541 -19.34 19.05 19.93
N VAL A 542 -19.07 20.34 19.75
CA VAL A 542 -19.28 21.37 20.77
C VAL A 542 -20.32 22.38 20.30
N VAL A 543 -21.17 22.84 21.21
CA VAL A 543 -22.32 23.70 20.90
C VAL A 543 -22.43 24.83 21.90
N THR A 544 -22.68 26.05 21.45
CA THR A 544 -22.87 27.23 22.30
C THR A 544 -24.19 27.16 23.11
N THR A 545 -24.20 27.69 24.35
CA THR A 545 -25.27 27.57 25.31
C THR A 545 -25.67 28.91 25.94
N GLY A 546 -26.05 29.91 25.11
CA GLY A 546 -26.51 31.23 25.58
C GLY A 546 -25.43 32.33 25.57
N THR A 547 -24.20 32.01 25.22
CA THR A 547 -23.11 32.95 24.91
C THR A 547 -22.39 32.48 23.64
N GLU A 548 -21.74 33.38 22.91
CA GLU A 548 -20.79 32.98 21.89
C GLU A 548 -19.73 32.04 22.49
N GLY A 549 -19.26 31.06 21.70
CA GLY A 549 -18.14 30.21 22.11
C GLY A 549 -16.80 30.96 22.15
N PRO A 550 -15.75 30.41 22.77
CA PRO A 550 -14.38 30.88 22.55
C PRO A 550 -13.94 30.58 21.12
N ASN A 551 -12.89 31.24 20.61
CA ASN A 551 -12.24 30.82 19.39
C ASN A 551 -11.58 29.45 19.61
N ILE A 552 -11.90 28.45 18.80
CA ILE A 552 -11.31 27.10 18.93
C ILE A 552 -10.33 26.88 17.79
N ASP A 553 -9.09 26.52 18.12
CA ASP A 553 -8.02 26.19 17.19
C ASP A 553 -8.01 24.70 16.83
N SER A 554 -7.97 23.86 17.85
CA SER A 554 -7.88 22.42 17.66
C SER A 554 -8.37 21.64 18.87
N ILE A 555 -8.61 20.34 18.69
CA ILE A 555 -8.69 19.38 19.79
C ILE A 555 -7.53 18.39 19.70
N ASN A 556 -7.03 17.98 20.87
CA ASN A 556 -6.03 16.94 21.00
C ASN A 556 -6.61 15.80 21.85
N VAL A 557 -6.66 14.59 21.28
CA VAL A 557 -7.25 13.41 21.93
C VAL A 557 -6.14 12.45 22.36
N SER A 558 -6.10 12.12 23.63
CA SER A 558 -5.11 11.20 24.19
C SER A 558 -5.74 10.14 25.09
N ALA A 559 -5.05 9.04 25.33
CA ALA A 559 -5.41 8.11 26.41
C ALA A 559 -5.38 8.83 27.76
N GLN A 560 -6.15 8.32 28.71
CA GLN A 560 -6.15 8.83 30.08
C GLN A 560 -4.83 8.48 30.77
#